data_667f7a13e3d2c307a6a9b21090c5de1f
#
_entry.id   667f7a13e3d2c307a6a9b21090c5de1f
#
_cell.length_a   1.000
_cell.length_b   1.000
_cell.length_c   1.000
_cell.angle_alpha   90.00
_cell.angle_beta   90.00
_cell.angle_gamma   90.00
#
_symmetry.space_group_name_H-M   'P 1'
#
loop_
_entity.id
_entity.type
_entity.pdbx_description
1 polymer ?
#
loop_
_entity_poly.entity_id
_entity_poly.type
_entity_poly.pdbx_seq_one_letter_code
_entity_poly.pdbx_strand_id
1 'polypeptide(L)'
;MSYTLAAAYPSLGRHLPKLDLATLPTPATMHLLHLDTGSFEVAVKHDEATSNVYGGNKVRKLEFLLHRARDRGAQRIATFGAVGSNHALATAIHAADENLECTCFLSHQKGTPKIPFTLNMHRRIGTEIVPWGRGIEPLSLYREYLQGRNCWVIPLGGTCWLGSVGFINAGFELARQIADGAVPKPARIYIAAGTTGSVAGLVTGLAAARIDTEVHAIQVAD
;
A
#
# COMPACT_ATOMS: atom_id res chain seq x y z
N MET A 1 18.32 3.38 9.05
CA MET A 1 19.02 2.71 7.92
C MET A 1 18.41 3.19 6.60
N SER A 2 19.23 3.31 5.55
CA SER A 2 18.73 3.69 4.21
C SER A 2 17.86 2.57 3.63
N TYR A 3 16.67 2.89 3.09
CA TYR A 3 15.84 1.90 2.40
C TYR A 3 16.47 1.49 1.04
N THR A 4 16.09 0.34 0.48
CA THR A 4 16.83 -0.34 -0.59
C THR A 4 16.99 0.52 -1.85
N LEU A 5 15.93 1.23 -2.27
CA LEU A 5 16.00 2.18 -3.39
C LEU A 5 16.98 3.33 -3.11
N ALA A 6 16.99 3.88 -1.88
CA ALA A 6 17.91 4.95 -1.50
C ALA A 6 19.36 4.47 -1.40
N ALA A 7 19.59 3.20 -1.08
CA ALA A 7 20.93 2.61 -1.13
C ALA A 7 21.44 2.51 -2.57
N ALA A 8 20.56 2.17 -3.53
CA ALA A 8 20.89 2.12 -4.96
C ALA A 8 21.02 3.53 -5.58
N TYR A 9 20.19 4.48 -5.13
CA TYR A 9 20.13 5.85 -5.64
C TYR A 9 20.10 6.85 -4.48
N PRO A 10 21.26 7.22 -3.88
CA PRO A 10 21.31 8.08 -2.69
C PRO A 10 20.69 9.48 -2.89
N SER A 11 20.72 10.02 -4.11
CA SER A 11 20.06 11.28 -4.43
C SER A 11 18.54 11.19 -4.27
N LEU A 12 17.92 10.09 -4.72
CA LEU A 12 16.49 9.89 -4.54
C LEU A 12 16.12 9.75 -3.06
N GLY A 13 16.95 9.08 -2.25
CA GLY A 13 16.74 8.94 -0.82
C GLY A 13 16.60 10.28 -0.09
N ARG A 14 17.37 11.29 -0.51
CA ARG A 14 17.28 12.65 0.05
C ARG A 14 16.01 13.40 -0.38
N HIS A 15 15.49 13.13 -1.58
CA HIS A 15 14.31 13.81 -2.13
C HIS A 15 12.99 13.08 -1.86
N LEU A 16 13.08 11.82 -1.47
CA LEU A 16 11.94 10.94 -1.20
C LEU A 16 12.03 10.35 0.21
N PRO A 17 12.03 11.19 1.25
CA PRO A 17 12.00 10.70 2.63
C PRO A 17 10.70 9.95 2.92
N LYS A 18 10.76 9.02 3.87
CA LYS A 18 9.63 8.21 4.30
C LYS A 18 9.56 8.08 5.82
N LEU A 19 8.41 7.67 6.34
CA LEU A 19 8.27 7.18 7.72
C LEU A 19 8.77 5.73 7.82
N ASP A 20 9.14 5.30 9.01
CA ASP A 20 9.52 3.92 9.30
C ASP A 20 8.31 3.14 9.83
N LEU A 21 7.29 2.95 8.98
CA LEU A 21 6.08 2.18 9.30
C LEU A 21 6.26 0.69 9.01
N ALA A 22 7.09 0.37 8.03
CA ALA A 22 7.27 -0.99 7.55
C ALA A 22 8.53 -1.64 8.13
N THR A 23 8.40 -2.89 8.59
CA THR A 23 9.53 -3.78 8.86
C THR A 23 9.98 -4.41 7.54
N LEU A 24 11.13 -4.00 7.05
CA LEU A 24 11.69 -4.42 5.76
C LEU A 24 13.11 -4.98 5.93
N PRO A 25 13.51 -5.96 5.10
CA PRO A 25 12.74 -6.60 4.03
C PRO A 25 11.66 -7.52 4.59
N THR A 26 10.52 -7.63 3.89
CA THR A 26 9.54 -8.66 4.24
C THR A 26 10.07 -10.05 3.89
N PRO A 27 9.72 -11.09 4.65
CA PRO A 27 10.15 -12.45 4.34
C PRO A 27 9.65 -12.92 2.98
N ALA A 28 10.38 -13.86 2.39
CA ALA A 28 9.89 -14.65 1.29
C ALA A 28 10.13 -16.13 1.59
N THR A 29 9.13 -16.97 1.40
CA THR A 29 9.20 -18.41 1.71
C THR A 29 8.88 -19.22 0.48
N MET A 30 9.55 -20.37 0.35
CA MET A 30 9.29 -21.34 -0.72
C MET A 30 8.18 -22.30 -0.30
N HIS A 31 7.26 -22.55 -1.23
CA HIS A 31 6.14 -23.47 -1.05
C HIS A 31 6.05 -24.41 -2.25
N LEU A 32 5.61 -25.62 -2.00
CA LEU A 32 5.25 -26.57 -3.06
C LEU A 32 3.73 -26.50 -3.27
N LEU A 33 3.33 -26.02 -4.45
CA LEU A 33 1.92 -25.93 -4.84
C LEU A 33 1.57 -27.17 -5.67
N HIS A 34 0.59 -27.95 -5.21
CA HIS A 34 0.06 -29.10 -5.92
C HIS A 34 -1.20 -28.72 -6.67
N LEU A 35 -1.19 -28.87 -7.98
CA LEU A 35 -2.33 -28.69 -8.87
C LEU A 35 -2.56 -29.98 -9.65
N ASP A 36 -3.73 -30.12 -10.28
CA ASP A 36 -4.07 -31.28 -11.14
C ASP A 36 -3.06 -31.44 -12.30
N THR A 37 -2.43 -30.33 -12.70
CA THR A 37 -1.44 -30.27 -13.79
C THR A 37 0.01 -30.58 -13.35
N GLY A 38 0.24 -30.75 -12.05
CA GLY A 38 1.59 -31.03 -11.50
C GLY A 38 1.93 -30.26 -10.23
N SER A 39 3.15 -30.40 -9.77
CA SER A 39 3.69 -29.71 -8.60
C SER A 39 4.64 -28.61 -9.02
N PHE A 40 4.47 -27.43 -8.41
CA PHE A 40 5.23 -26.22 -8.73
C PHE A 40 5.84 -25.61 -7.47
N GLU A 41 7.11 -25.25 -7.52
CA GLU A 41 7.71 -24.44 -6.48
C GLU A 41 7.33 -22.97 -6.69
N VAL A 42 6.78 -22.35 -5.65
CA VAL A 42 6.40 -20.93 -5.65
C VAL A 42 7.03 -20.22 -4.47
N ALA A 43 7.56 -19.03 -4.70
CA ALA A 43 7.99 -18.14 -3.65
C ALA A 43 6.83 -17.21 -3.28
N VAL A 44 6.50 -17.14 -2.00
CA VAL A 44 5.51 -16.20 -1.46
C VAL A 44 6.22 -15.06 -0.75
N LYS A 45 6.01 -13.84 -1.22
CA LYS A 45 6.51 -12.62 -0.57
C LYS A 45 5.46 -12.13 0.43
N HIS A 46 5.83 -12.11 1.71
CA HIS A 46 4.93 -11.89 2.84
C HIS A 46 4.72 -10.41 3.16
N ASP A 47 3.99 -9.69 2.33
CA ASP A 47 3.70 -8.28 2.58
C ASP A 47 2.74 -8.06 3.78
N GLU A 48 2.04 -9.08 4.26
CA GLU A 48 1.30 -9.03 5.53
C GLU A 48 2.23 -8.79 6.73
N ALA A 49 3.50 -9.15 6.62
CA ALA A 49 4.50 -8.93 7.65
C ALA A 49 5.16 -7.53 7.61
N THR A 50 4.66 -6.61 6.77
CA THR A 50 5.19 -5.24 6.69
C THR A 50 5.02 -4.45 7.98
N SER A 51 4.05 -4.79 8.83
CA SER A 51 3.83 -4.08 10.10
C SER A 51 3.16 -4.98 11.13
N ASN A 52 3.58 -4.85 12.39
CA ASN A 52 2.97 -5.54 13.53
C ASN A 52 1.64 -4.91 13.96
N VAL A 53 1.37 -3.66 13.56
CA VAL A 53 0.12 -2.97 13.90
C VAL A 53 -0.97 -3.35 12.90
N TYR A 54 -0.72 -3.12 11.61
CA TYR A 54 -1.60 -3.54 10.52
C TYR A 54 -0.79 -3.68 9.23
N GLY A 55 -0.34 -4.88 8.96
CA GLY A 55 0.48 -5.20 7.80
C GLY A 55 -0.30 -5.24 6.49
N GLY A 56 0.43 -5.41 5.42
CA GLY A 56 -0.08 -5.51 4.06
C GLY A 56 0.62 -4.56 3.09
N ASN A 57 0.39 -4.80 1.83
CA ASN A 57 1.03 -4.08 0.72
C ASN A 57 0.83 -2.54 0.76
N LYS A 58 -0.17 -2.05 1.48
CA LYS A 58 -0.46 -0.61 1.56
C LYS A 58 0.53 0.14 2.44
N VAL A 59 1.11 -0.51 3.45
CA VAL A 59 2.09 0.11 4.36
C VAL A 59 3.27 0.69 3.56
N ARG A 60 3.78 -0.03 2.57
CA ARG A 60 4.86 0.43 1.69
C ARG A 60 4.57 1.77 1.00
N LYS A 61 3.31 2.02 0.64
CA LYS A 61 2.88 3.29 0.04
C LYS A 61 2.69 4.37 1.10
N LEU A 62 2.13 3.99 2.25
CA LEU A 62 1.81 4.90 3.34
C LEU A 62 3.06 5.51 3.96
N GLU A 63 4.19 4.81 3.99
CA GLU A 63 5.46 5.38 4.44
C GLU A 63 5.79 6.72 3.76
N PHE A 64 5.63 6.79 2.44
CA PHE A 64 5.89 8.00 1.66
C PHE A 64 4.74 9.01 1.72
N LEU A 65 3.50 8.52 1.67
CA LEU A 65 2.31 9.37 1.63
C LEU A 65 2.08 10.10 2.95
N LEU A 66 2.21 9.40 4.08
CA LEU A 66 2.06 10.01 5.40
C LEU A 66 3.25 10.91 5.75
N HIS A 67 4.47 10.53 5.34
CA HIS A 67 5.62 11.44 5.47
C HIS A 67 5.32 12.77 4.76
N ARG A 68 4.89 12.72 3.51
CA ARG A 68 4.57 13.94 2.74
C ARG A 68 3.44 14.75 3.37
N ALA A 69 2.43 14.10 3.93
CA ALA A 69 1.35 14.78 4.63
C ALA A 69 1.88 15.54 5.85
N ARG A 70 2.72 14.92 6.67
CA ARG A 70 3.37 15.55 7.82
C ARG A 70 4.30 16.71 7.42
N ASP A 71 5.12 16.51 6.40
CA ASP A 71 6.01 17.54 5.84
C ASP A 71 5.23 18.79 5.36
N ARG A 72 4.00 18.61 4.93
CA ARG A 72 3.06 19.69 4.55
C ARG A 72 2.25 20.23 5.74
N GLY A 73 2.52 19.79 6.94
CA GLY A 73 1.85 20.24 8.15
C GLY A 73 0.39 19.78 8.26
N ALA A 74 -0.01 18.73 7.52
CA ALA A 74 -1.38 18.20 7.64
C ALA A 74 -1.66 17.73 9.06
N GLN A 75 -2.86 18.02 9.54
CA GLN A 75 -3.38 17.53 10.82
C GLN A 75 -4.37 16.38 10.62
N ARG A 76 -4.86 16.21 9.39
CA ARG A 76 -5.84 15.21 9.01
C ARG A 76 -5.48 14.56 7.68
N ILE A 77 -5.76 13.27 7.59
CA ILE A 77 -5.70 12.51 6.33
C ILE A 77 -7.14 12.24 5.88
N ALA A 78 -7.37 12.37 4.59
CA ALA A 78 -8.60 11.88 3.96
C ALA A 78 -8.26 10.80 2.94
N THR A 79 -9.06 9.73 2.88
CA THR A 79 -8.90 8.70 1.86
C THR A 79 -10.23 8.08 1.46
N PHE A 80 -10.21 7.29 0.39
CA PHE A 80 -11.38 6.70 -0.23
C PHE A 80 -11.28 5.18 -0.28
N GLY A 81 -12.41 4.50 -0.18
CA GLY A 81 -12.49 3.04 -0.29
C GLY A 81 -13.91 2.52 -0.25
N ALA A 82 -14.08 1.22 -0.43
CA ALA A 82 -15.30 0.53 -0.04
C ALA A 82 -15.30 0.25 1.48
N VAL A 83 -16.44 -0.06 2.07
CA VAL A 83 -16.57 -0.31 3.53
C VAL A 83 -15.68 -1.44 4.06
N GLY A 84 -15.24 -2.38 3.20
CA GLY A 84 -14.27 -3.43 3.52
C GLY A 84 -12.84 -3.15 3.05
N SER A 85 -12.51 -1.92 2.69
CA SER A 85 -11.22 -1.56 2.10
C SER A 85 -10.05 -1.72 3.07
N ASN A 86 -9.10 -2.60 2.71
CA ASN A 86 -7.82 -2.70 3.42
C ASN A 86 -6.99 -1.41 3.35
N HIS A 87 -7.11 -0.67 2.23
CA HIS A 87 -6.38 0.58 2.08
C HIS A 87 -6.89 1.65 3.04
N ALA A 88 -8.22 1.85 3.09
CA ALA A 88 -8.81 2.85 3.98
C ALA A 88 -8.49 2.54 5.45
N LEU A 89 -8.63 1.27 5.86
CA LEU A 89 -8.31 0.87 7.23
C LEU A 89 -6.82 1.01 7.56
N ALA A 90 -5.92 0.56 6.69
CA ALA A 90 -4.48 0.74 6.89
C ALA A 90 -4.11 2.23 7.00
N THR A 91 -4.69 3.07 6.13
CA THR A 91 -4.47 4.53 6.18
C THR A 91 -4.91 5.11 7.52
N ALA A 92 -6.10 4.75 8.01
CA ALA A 92 -6.61 5.25 9.27
C ALA A 92 -5.76 4.80 10.48
N ILE A 93 -5.36 3.53 10.52
CA ILE A 93 -4.53 2.98 11.60
C ILE A 93 -3.17 3.70 11.63
N HIS A 94 -2.44 3.72 10.52
CA HIS A 94 -1.12 4.33 10.49
C HIS A 94 -1.14 5.86 10.59
N ALA A 95 -2.24 6.53 10.18
CA ALA A 95 -2.42 7.94 10.46
C ALA A 95 -2.58 8.20 11.97
N ALA A 96 -3.36 7.37 12.67
CA ALA A 96 -3.54 7.49 14.12
C ALA A 96 -2.21 7.26 14.88
N ASP A 97 -1.38 6.29 14.49
CA ASP A 97 -0.05 6.06 15.04
C ASP A 97 0.87 7.29 14.87
N GLU A 98 0.66 8.08 13.82
CA GLU A 98 1.38 9.31 13.52
C GLU A 98 0.69 10.58 14.10
N ASN A 99 -0.30 10.41 14.98
CA ASN A 99 -1.10 11.48 15.58
C ASN A 99 -1.84 12.36 14.56
N LEU A 100 -2.24 11.78 13.44
CA LEU A 100 -3.06 12.42 12.42
C LEU A 100 -4.50 11.91 12.51
N GLU A 101 -5.45 12.82 12.50
CA GLU A 101 -6.86 12.45 12.36
C GLU A 101 -7.12 11.83 10.98
N CYS A 102 -8.13 10.98 10.86
CA CYS A 102 -8.45 10.36 9.58
C CYS A 102 -9.94 10.42 9.26
N THR A 103 -10.26 10.89 8.06
CA THR A 103 -11.59 10.82 7.45
C THR A 103 -11.57 9.82 6.31
N CYS A 104 -12.40 8.78 6.39
CA CYS A 104 -12.54 7.77 5.34
C CYS A 104 -13.88 7.92 4.62
N PHE A 105 -13.83 8.23 3.34
CA PHE A 105 -14.99 8.22 2.45
C PHE A 105 -15.23 6.81 1.96
N LEU A 106 -16.26 6.15 2.51
CA LEU A 106 -16.50 4.72 2.28
C LEU A 106 -17.76 4.49 1.43
N SER A 107 -17.56 3.86 0.27
CA SER A 107 -18.66 3.47 -0.60
C SER A 107 -19.26 2.13 -0.19
N HIS A 108 -20.52 1.91 -0.59
CA HIS A 108 -21.20 0.63 -0.40
C HIS A 108 -20.41 -0.50 -1.10
N GLN A 109 -20.42 -1.66 -0.48
CA GLN A 109 -19.88 -2.91 -1.01
C GLN A 109 -20.85 -4.06 -0.69
N LYS A 110 -20.91 -5.05 -1.57
CA LYS A 110 -21.64 -6.29 -1.27
C LYS A 110 -21.16 -6.90 0.04
N GLY A 111 -22.08 -7.36 0.86
CA GLY A 111 -21.79 -7.89 2.19
C GLY A 111 -20.76 -9.03 2.17
N THR A 112 -19.74 -8.92 3.03
CA THR A 112 -18.75 -9.95 3.30
C THR A 112 -18.51 -10.04 4.81
N PRO A 113 -18.09 -11.20 5.36
CA PRO A 113 -17.79 -11.34 6.79
C PRO A 113 -16.75 -10.35 7.32
N LYS A 114 -15.93 -9.78 6.44
CA LYS A 114 -14.87 -8.83 6.79
C LYS A 114 -15.41 -7.43 7.12
N ILE A 115 -16.54 -7.01 6.57
CA ILE A 115 -17.06 -5.64 6.73
C ILE A 115 -17.30 -5.29 8.20
N PRO A 116 -18.00 -6.10 9.01
CA PRO A 116 -18.20 -5.79 10.44
C PRO A 116 -16.89 -5.60 11.20
N PHE A 117 -15.88 -6.41 10.91
CA PHE A 117 -14.54 -6.27 11.50
C PHE A 117 -13.91 -4.93 11.10
N THR A 118 -13.90 -4.59 9.83
CA THR A 118 -13.30 -3.34 9.30
C THR A 118 -13.97 -2.11 9.92
N LEU A 119 -15.30 -2.06 9.95
CA LEU A 119 -16.06 -0.95 10.55
C LEU A 119 -15.82 -0.83 12.05
N ASN A 120 -15.74 -1.95 12.78
CA ASN A 120 -15.43 -1.94 14.20
C ASN A 120 -14.02 -1.42 14.48
N MET A 121 -13.04 -1.76 13.65
CA MET A 121 -11.69 -1.22 13.77
C MET A 121 -11.67 0.29 13.52
N HIS A 122 -12.31 0.79 12.47
CA HIS A 122 -12.45 2.24 12.23
C HIS A 122 -13.07 2.96 13.45
N ARG A 123 -14.13 2.37 14.03
CA ARG A 123 -14.77 2.94 15.24
C ARG A 123 -13.80 3.01 16.42
N ARG A 124 -13.01 1.94 16.65
CA ARG A 124 -12.07 1.86 17.78
C ARG A 124 -10.95 2.90 17.70
N ILE A 125 -10.48 3.20 16.51
CA ILE A 125 -9.41 4.19 16.30
C ILE A 125 -9.92 5.61 16.08
N GLY A 126 -11.24 5.83 16.18
CA GLY A 126 -11.83 7.17 16.06
C GLY A 126 -11.85 7.74 14.64
N THR A 127 -11.87 6.88 13.62
CA THR A 127 -11.96 7.33 12.22
C THR A 127 -13.29 8.00 11.96
N GLU A 128 -13.29 9.19 11.37
CA GLU A 128 -14.49 9.83 10.80
C GLU A 128 -14.87 9.09 9.52
N ILE A 129 -16.02 8.41 9.52
CA ILE A 129 -16.53 7.70 8.36
C ILE A 129 -17.60 8.56 7.69
N VAL A 130 -17.40 8.84 6.40
CA VAL A 130 -18.34 9.58 5.57
C VAL A 130 -18.83 8.65 4.43
N PRO A 131 -20.13 8.40 4.32
CA PRO A 131 -20.67 7.66 3.19
C PRO A 131 -20.34 8.33 1.86
N TRP A 132 -19.90 7.54 0.90
CA TRP A 132 -19.56 8.02 -0.44
C TRP A 132 -20.06 7.02 -1.49
N GLY A 133 -20.40 7.50 -2.69
CA GLY A 133 -20.87 6.62 -3.76
C GLY A 133 -21.54 7.37 -4.90
N ARG A 134 -22.35 6.64 -5.68
CA ARG A 134 -23.03 7.18 -6.86
C ARG A 134 -23.86 8.42 -6.50
N GLY A 135 -23.73 9.48 -7.29
CA GLY A 135 -24.48 10.73 -7.13
C GLY A 135 -23.86 11.73 -6.14
N ILE A 136 -22.75 11.40 -5.51
CA ILE A 136 -22.02 12.34 -4.64
C ILE A 136 -20.78 12.82 -5.37
N GLU A 137 -20.74 14.11 -5.69
CA GLU A 137 -19.61 14.73 -6.35
C GLU A 137 -18.41 14.80 -5.39
N PRO A 138 -17.21 14.34 -5.78
CA PRO A 138 -16.00 14.42 -4.94
C PRO A 138 -15.67 15.84 -4.47
N LEU A 139 -16.00 16.86 -5.29
CA LEU A 139 -15.76 18.26 -4.96
C LEU A 139 -16.71 18.75 -3.85
N SER A 140 -17.94 18.27 -3.80
CA SER A 140 -18.87 18.59 -2.70
C SER A 140 -18.38 18.02 -1.38
N LEU A 141 -17.91 16.76 -1.37
CA LEU A 141 -17.30 16.13 -0.19
C LEU A 141 -16.07 16.90 0.28
N TYR A 142 -15.22 17.33 -0.64
CA TYR A 142 -14.06 18.15 -0.29
C TYR A 142 -14.49 19.45 0.38
N ARG A 143 -15.44 20.18 -0.20
CA ARG A 143 -15.93 21.45 0.35
C ARG A 143 -16.58 21.28 1.73
N GLU A 144 -17.41 20.27 1.88
CA GLU A 144 -18.18 20.05 3.11
C GLU A 144 -17.31 19.53 4.26
N TYR A 145 -16.42 18.55 3.99
CA TYR A 145 -15.71 17.82 5.04
C TYR A 145 -14.25 18.18 5.19
N LEU A 146 -13.59 18.69 4.16
CA LEU A 146 -12.13 18.84 4.15
C LEU A 146 -11.66 20.30 4.07
N GLN A 147 -12.47 21.19 3.51
CA GLN A 147 -12.07 22.59 3.35
C GLN A 147 -11.83 23.25 4.72
N GLY A 148 -10.67 23.88 4.89
CA GLY A 148 -10.29 24.56 6.15
C GLY A 148 -9.79 23.65 7.26
N ARG A 149 -9.76 22.32 7.07
CA ARG A 149 -9.34 21.34 8.10
C ARG A 149 -7.87 20.96 8.06
N ASN A 150 -7.04 21.66 7.30
CA ASN A 150 -5.62 21.30 7.09
C ASN A 150 -5.44 19.81 6.75
N CYS A 151 -6.14 19.36 5.71
CA CYS A 151 -6.29 17.96 5.34
C CYS A 151 -5.43 17.61 4.13
N TRP A 152 -4.75 16.47 4.20
CA TRP A 152 -4.05 15.86 3.07
C TRP A 152 -4.84 14.68 2.50
N VAL A 153 -5.12 14.71 1.21
CA VAL A 153 -5.89 13.67 0.54
C VAL A 153 -4.96 12.59 -0.02
N ILE A 154 -5.17 11.35 0.43
CA ILE A 154 -4.54 10.15 -0.12
C ILE A 154 -5.54 9.51 -1.09
N PRO A 155 -5.20 9.37 -2.38
CA PRO A 155 -6.12 8.83 -3.38
C PRO A 155 -6.44 7.36 -3.12
N LEU A 156 -7.49 6.86 -3.80
CA LEU A 156 -7.94 5.48 -3.71
C LEU A 156 -6.78 4.50 -3.89
N GLY A 157 -6.61 3.56 -2.94
CA GLY A 157 -5.52 2.58 -2.95
C GLY A 157 -4.11 3.18 -2.78
N GLY A 158 -3.99 4.48 -2.42
CA GLY A 158 -2.71 5.19 -2.38
C GLY A 158 -2.05 5.31 -3.76
N THR A 159 -2.85 5.29 -4.84
CA THR A 159 -2.33 5.23 -6.20
C THR A 159 -2.04 6.62 -6.75
N CYS A 160 -0.80 7.02 -6.65
CA CYS A 160 -0.19 8.18 -7.27
C CYS A 160 1.32 7.90 -7.41
N TRP A 161 2.03 8.78 -8.08
CA TRP A 161 3.47 8.62 -8.30
C TRP A 161 4.23 8.39 -6.97
N LEU A 162 3.93 9.16 -5.92
CA LEU A 162 4.60 9.06 -4.62
C LEU A 162 4.29 7.74 -3.91
N GLY A 163 3.03 7.28 -3.92
CA GLY A 163 2.66 5.97 -3.36
C GLY A 163 3.29 4.81 -4.13
N SER A 164 3.51 4.96 -5.45
CA SER A 164 4.17 3.94 -6.26
C SER A 164 5.65 3.77 -5.91
N VAL A 165 6.31 4.78 -5.32
CA VAL A 165 7.70 4.68 -4.84
C VAL A 165 7.86 3.54 -3.82
N GLY A 166 6.87 3.29 -2.97
CA GLY A 166 6.88 2.17 -2.04
C GLY A 166 7.02 0.81 -2.72
N PHE A 167 6.43 0.65 -3.91
CA PHE A 167 6.56 -0.56 -4.72
C PHE A 167 7.77 -0.55 -5.67
N ILE A 168 8.27 0.62 -6.06
CA ILE A 168 9.62 0.70 -6.68
C ILE A 168 10.65 0.17 -5.67
N ASN A 169 10.57 0.62 -4.41
CA ASN A 169 11.43 0.10 -3.35
C ASN A 169 11.27 -1.41 -3.13
N ALA A 170 10.06 -1.96 -3.22
CA ALA A 170 9.81 -3.40 -3.14
C ALA A 170 10.50 -4.18 -4.28
N GLY A 171 10.56 -3.62 -5.48
CA GLY A 171 11.32 -4.19 -6.60
C GLY A 171 12.82 -4.28 -6.31
N PHE A 172 13.42 -3.23 -5.74
CA PHE A 172 14.83 -3.24 -5.29
C PHE A 172 15.07 -4.19 -4.12
N GLU A 173 14.12 -4.27 -3.18
CA GLU A 173 14.17 -5.22 -2.08
C GLU A 173 14.19 -6.67 -2.60
N LEU A 174 13.31 -7.01 -3.54
CA LEU A 174 13.27 -8.34 -4.15
C LEU A 174 14.55 -8.62 -4.93
N ALA A 175 15.06 -7.66 -5.70
CA ALA A 175 16.31 -7.80 -6.42
C ALA A 175 17.47 -8.11 -5.47
N ARG A 176 17.52 -7.48 -4.31
CA ARG A 176 18.52 -7.77 -3.29
C ARG A 176 18.35 -9.16 -2.69
N GLN A 177 17.11 -9.58 -2.36
CA GLN A 177 16.83 -10.91 -1.84
C GLN A 177 17.24 -12.02 -2.85
N ILE A 178 17.08 -11.77 -4.15
CA ILE A 178 17.56 -12.67 -5.21
C ILE A 178 19.09 -12.70 -5.22
N ALA A 179 19.75 -11.55 -5.17
CA ALA A 179 21.22 -11.47 -5.17
C ALA A 179 21.86 -12.13 -3.94
N ASP A 180 21.20 -12.00 -2.78
CA ASP A 180 21.64 -12.60 -1.50
C ASP A 180 21.29 -14.12 -1.42
N GLY A 181 20.62 -14.69 -2.43
CA GLY A 181 20.22 -16.10 -2.47
C GLY A 181 19.05 -16.48 -1.57
N ALA A 182 18.33 -15.47 -1.01
CA ALA A 182 17.18 -15.70 -0.14
C ALA A 182 15.97 -16.26 -0.90
N VAL A 183 15.86 -15.93 -2.20
CA VAL A 183 14.87 -16.50 -3.12
C VAL A 183 15.49 -16.68 -4.50
N PRO A 184 15.11 -17.71 -5.26
CA PRO A 184 15.52 -17.84 -6.65
C PRO A 184 14.94 -16.70 -7.49
N LYS A 185 15.62 -16.33 -8.58
CA LYS A 185 15.05 -15.39 -9.54
C LYS A 185 13.79 -15.99 -10.16
N PRO A 186 12.60 -15.38 -9.95
CA PRO A 186 11.37 -15.92 -10.50
C PRO A 186 11.27 -15.61 -12.00
N ALA A 187 10.76 -16.56 -12.78
CA ALA A 187 10.39 -16.32 -14.18
C ALA A 187 9.14 -15.43 -14.26
N ARG A 188 8.22 -15.58 -13.30
CA ARG A 188 6.96 -14.83 -13.24
C ARG A 188 6.64 -14.38 -11.83
N ILE A 189 6.04 -13.20 -11.73
CA ILE A 189 5.50 -12.67 -10.47
C ILE A 189 4.01 -12.39 -10.67
N TYR A 190 3.17 -12.94 -9.79
CA TYR A 190 1.74 -12.67 -9.76
C TYR A 190 1.44 -11.69 -8.63
N ILE A 191 0.76 -10.59 -8.96
CA ILE A 191 0.42 -9.53 -8.00
C ILE A 191 -1.03 -9.08 -8.17
N ALA A 192 -1.75 -8.92 -7.05
CA ALA A 192 -3.11 -8.42 -7.06
C ALA A 192 -3.16 -6.97 -7.55
N ALA A 193 -4.03 -6.70 -8.52
CA ALA A 193 -4.24 -5.41 -9.16
C ALA A 193 -5.68 -4.91 -8.92
N GLY A 194 -5.82 -3.91 -8.05
CA GLY A 194 -7.03 -3.10 -7.94
C GLY A 194 -6.80 -1.77 -8.67
N THR A 195 -6.19 -0.80 -8.01
CA THR A 195 -5.87 0.53 -8.58
C THR A 195 -4.53 0.58 -9.32
N THR A 196 -3.94 -0.53 -9.66
CA THR A 196 -2.71 -0.74 -10.47
C THR A 196 -1.41 -0.13 -9.94
N GLY A 197 -1.43 0.84 -9.04
CA GLY A 197 -0.22 1.54 -8.57
C GLY A 197 0.86 0.65 -7.91
N SER A 198 0.49 -0.52 -7.35
CA SER A 198 1.45 -1.50 -6.83
C SER A 198 2.16 -2.22 -7.97
N VAL A 199 1.41 -2.59 -9.01
CA VAL A 199 1.95 -3.24 -10.22
C VAL A 199 2.92 -2.31 -10.92
N ALA A 200 2.49 -1.07 -11.20
CA ALA A 200 3.32 -0.08 -11.87
C ALA A 200 4.62 0.19 -11.11
N GLY A 201 4.55 0.35 -9.78
CA GLY A 201 5.73 0.53 -8.95
C GLY A 201 6.67 -0.67 -8.97
N LEU A 202 6.13 -1.89 -8.84
CA LEU A 202 6.93 -3.12 -8.86
C LEU A 202 7.65 -3.31 -10.20
N VAL A 203 6.93 -3.19 -11.32
CA VAL A 203 7.51 -3.30 -12.67
C VAL A 203 8.63 -2.28 -12.86
N THR A 204 8.39 -1.02 -12.47
CA THR A 204 9.42 0.04 -12.55
C THR A 204 10.64 -0.30 -11.70
N GLY A 205 10.43 -0.78 -10.46
CA GLY A 205 11.51 -1.14 -9.54
C GLY A 205 12.36 -2.30 -10.05
N LEU A 206 11.72 -3.37 -10.55
CA LEU A 206 12.40 -4.53 -11.14
C LEU A 206 13.20 -4.14 -12.39
N ALA A 207 12.61 -3.36 -13.29
CA ALA A 207 13.29 -2.87 -14.48
C ALA A 207 14.51 -2.00 -14.13
N ALA A 208 14.38 -1.08 -13.18
CA ALA A 208 15.49 -0.24 -12.71
C ALA A 208 16.58 -1.05 -11.99
N ALA A 209 16.21 -2.14 -11.31
CA ALA A 209 17.13 -3.08 -10.69
C ALA A 209 17.69 -4.13 -11.68
N ARG A 210 17.33 -4.05 -12.96
CA ARG A 210 17.75 -4.97 -14.05
C ARG A 210 17.36 -6.44 -13.78
N ILE A 211 16.21 -6.63 -13.15
CA ILE A 211 15.60 -7.95 -12.96
C ILE A 211 14.62 -8.18 -14.11
N ASP A 212 15.01 -9.05 -15.02
CA ASP A 212 14.16 -9.51 -16.12
C ASP A 212 13.22 -10.61 -15.59
N THR A 213 11.97 -10.24 -15.32
CA THR A 213 10.91 -11.08 -14.76
C THR A 213 9.56 -10.60 -15.28
N GLU A 214 8.74 -11.51 -15.74
CA GLU A 214 7.39 -11.22 -16.22
C GLU A 214 6.45 -10.94 -15.02
N VAL A 215 5.73 -9.81 -15.04
CA VAL A 215 4.79 -9.45 -13.97
C VAL A 215 3.35 -9.58 -14.46
N HIS A 216 2.60 -10.48 -13.84
CA HIS A 216 1.18 -10.74 -14.11
C HIS A 216 0.30 -10.00 -13.09
N ALA A 217 -0.43 -9.02 -13.57
CA ALA A 217 -1.42 -8.28 -12.79
C ALA A 217 -2.73 -9.06 -12.73
N ILE A 218 -3.11 -9.56 -11.55
CA ILE A 218 -4.37 -10.28 -11.36
C ILE A 218 -5.42 -9.29 -10.88
N GLN A 219 -6.43 -9.03 -11.71
CA GLN A 219 -7.52 -8.13 -11.37
C GLN A 219 -8.32 -8.66 -10.17
N VAL A 220 -8.45 -7.85 -9.12
CA VAL A 220 -9.17 -8.20 -7.88
C VAL A 220 -10.23 -7.16 -7.50
N ALA A 221 -10.41 -6.13 -8.32
CA ALA A 221 -11.46 -5.11 -8.17
C ALA A 221 -11.96 -4.70 -9.54
N ASP A 222 -13.26 -4.35 -9.61
CA ASP A 222 -13.95 -3.84 -10.82
C ASP A 222 -13.71 -2.33 -10.97
#